data_5babd8f86fcd4975923e4f5a4d687a0c
#
_entry.id   5babd8f86fcd4975923e4f5a4d687a0c
#
_cell.length_a   1.000
_cell.length_b   1.000
_cell.length_c   1.000
_cell.angle_alpha   90.00
_cell.angle_beta   90.00
_cell.angle_gamma   90.00
#
_symmetry.space_group_name_H-M   'P 1'
#
loop_
_entity.id
_entity.type
_entity.pdbx_description
1 polymer ?
#
loop_
_entity_poly.entity_id
_entity_poly.type
_entity_poly.pdbx_seq_one_letter_code
_entity_poly.pdbx_strand_id
1 'polypeptide(L)'
;MKRIKGGLIVSCQALSTEPLCDPYIMSMMAYAAKEGGAVGIRANTTVDIEAIKKKVDLPIIGIIKKDYEGSDVYITPTEKEVEELVRTGVDIIAVDATKRMRPGNIIFEEFFKNIRSKYPNQLFMADTSCFEEGKKALELGCDLLGTTMCGYTEYTKGHSLPALDLIERYSKELRARVVAEGGIWVPEQLEAAYKSGAYTAVVGTVITRPRDITRRFVNALKTLDE
;
A
#
# COMPACT_ATOMS: atom_id res chain seq x y z
N MET A 1 -12.20 -0.99 -9.91
CA MET A 1 -11.65 -2.39 -9.86
C MET A 1 -11.13 -2.87 -11.21
N LYS A 2 -11.95 -2.94 -12.29
CA LYS A 2 -11.46 -3.44 -13.60
C LYS A 2 -10.27 -2.66 -14.18
N ARG A 3 -10.17 -1.35 -13.92
CA ARG A 3 -9.08 -0.48 -14.42
C ARG A 3 -7.69 -0.86 -13.90
N ILE A 4 -7.58 -1.45 -12.71
CA ILE A 4 -6.29 -1.82 -12.10
C ILE A 4 -5.90 -3.29 -12.29
N LYS A 5 -6.79 -4.12 -12.85
CA LYS A 5 -6.53 -5.55 -13.03
C LYS A 5 -5.39 -5.80 -14.02
N GLY A 6 -4.41 -6.60 -13.60
CA GLY A 6 -3.29 -7.01 -14.46
C GLY A 6 -2.29 -5.89 -14.77
N GLY A 7 -2.35 -4.76 -14.07
CA GLY A 7 -1.50 -3.61 -14.32
C GLY A 7 -0.74 -3.13 -13.09
N LEU A 8 0.26 -2.30 -13.31
CA LEU A 8 1.12 -1.75 -12.28
C LEU A 8 0.52 -0.47 -11.68
N ILE A 9 0.44 -0.43 -10.35
CA ILE A 9 0.18 0.77 -9.57
C ILE A 9 1.52 1.32 -9.07
N VAL A 10 1.76 2.60 -9.22
CA VAL A 10 2.98 3.23 -8.71
C VAL A 10 2.68 3.95 -7.41
N SER A 11 3.49 3.67 -6.38
CA SER A 11 3.38 4.35 -5.09
C SER A 11 4.15 5.67 -5.12
N CYS A 12 3.42 6.78 -5.17
CA CYS A 12 3.94 8.15 -5.13
C CYS A 12 3.72 8.69 -3.70
N GLN A 13 4.70 8.44 -2.83
CA GLN A 13 4.64 8.80 -1.41
C GLN A 13 5.99 9.31 -0.95
N ALA A 14 6.00 10.42 -0.20
CA ALA A 14 7.15 10.88 0.55
C ALA A 14 6.73 11.24 1.98
N LEU A 15 7.59 10.96 2.94
CA LEU A 15 7.40 11.38 4.33
C LEU A 15 7.96 12.81 4.52
N SER A 16 7.51 13.52 5.54
CA SER A 16 7.95 14.88 5.85
C SER A 16 9.48 15.03 6.03
N THR A 17 10.17 13.94 6.32
CA THR A 17 11.63 13.87 6.45
C THR A 17 12.36 13.55 5.14
N GLU A 18 11.62 13.33 4.04
CA GLU A 18 12.20 12.98 2.74
C GLU A 18 12.36 14.22 1.84
N PRO A 19 13.45 14.31 1.06
CA PRO A 19 13.74 15.50 0.25
C PRO A 19 12.67 15.85 -0.81
N LEU A 20 11.90 14.86 -1.25
CA LEU A 20 10.87 15.00 -2.28
C LEU A 20 9.46 15.12 -1.69
N CYS A 21 9.33 15.44 -0.39
CA CYS A 21 8.03 15.64 0.25
C CYS A 21 7.41 16.97 -0.18
N ASP A 22 6.75 16.96 -1.32
CA ASP A 22 6.05 18.10 -1.89
C ASP A 22 4.90 17.59 -2.79
N PRO A 23 3.68 18.12 -2.67
CA PRO A 23 2.53 17.67 -3.45
C PRO A 23 2.70 17.85 -4.97
N TYR A 24 3.39 18.91 -5.39
CA TYR A 24 3.71 19.12 -6.79
C TYR A 24 4.65 18.02 -7.31
N ILE A 25 5.70 17.69 -6.54
CA ILE A 25 6.64 16.62 -6.90
C ILE A 25 5.91 15.27 -6.97
N MET A 26 5.07 14.93 -5.98
CA MET A 26 4.28 13.70 -6.01
C MET A 26 3.33 13.65 -7.20
N SER A 27 2.72 14.77 -7.58
CA SER A 27 1.86 14.85 -8.76
C SER A 27 2.63 14.65 -10.07
N MET A 28 3.86 15.15 -10.18
CA MET A 28 4.72 14.96 -11.35
C MET A 28 5.24 13.53 -11.46
N MET A 29 5.54 12.88 -10.32
CA MET A 29 5.87 11.45 -10.31
C MET A 29 4.69 10.59 -10.76
N ALA A 30 3.47 10.92 -10.31
CA ALA A 30 2.25 10.24 -10.77
C ALA A 30 2.02 10.44 -12.28
N TYR A 31 2.28 11.64 -12.79
CA TYR A 31 2.21 11.91 -14.23
C TYR A 31 3.23 11.09 -15.02
N ALA A 32 4.49 11.08 -14.58
CA ALA A 32 5.53 10.26 -15.22
C ALA A 32 5.19 8.75 -15.15
N ALA A 33 4.64 8.28 -14.04
CA ALA A 33 4.17 6.90 -13.91
C ALA A 33 3.05 6.57 -14.91
N LYS A 34 2.09 7.49 -15.11
CA LYS A 34 1.03 7.36 -16.12
C LYS A 34 1.61 7.26 -17.52
N GLU A 35 2.56 8.15 -17.89
CA GLU A 35 3.25 8.11 -19.19
C GLU A 35 4.01 6.78 -19.38
N GLY A 36 4.55 6.21 -18.30
CA GLY A 36 5.19 4.89 -18.28
C GLY A 36 4.22 3.71 -18.33
N GLY A 37 2.91 3.95 -18.36
CA GLY A 37 1.88 2.90 -18.46
C GLY A 37 1.32 2.38 -17.14
N ALA A 38 1.54 3.09 -16.02
CA ALA A 38 0.88 2.74 -14.76
C ALA A 38 -0.65 2.86 -14.89
N VAL A 39 -1.38 1.94 -14.26
CA VAL A 39 -2.84 1.87 -14.30
C VAL A 39 -3.51 2.43 -13.04
N GLY A 40 -2.73 2.84 -12.07
CA GLY A 40 -3.18 3.43 -10.81
C GLY A 40 -2.03 4.04 -10.03
N ILE A 41 -2.37 4.81 -9.01
CA ILE A 41 -1.41 5.45 -8.11
C ILE A 41 -1.78 5.07 -6.67
N ARG A 42 -0.77 4.81 -5.83
CA ARG A 42 -0.94 4.78 -4.38
C ARG A 42 -0.33 6.05 -3.80
N ALA A 43 -1.11 6.82 -3.04
CA ALA A 43 -0.70 8.13 -2.55
C ALA A 43 -0.97 8.29 -1.06
N ASN A 44 -0.12 9.09 -0.41
CA ASN A 44 -0.24 9.44 1.00
C ASN A 44 -0.69 10.90 1.12
N THR A 45 -1.46 11.23 2.14
CA THR A 45 -2.04 12.54 2.47
C THR A 45 -3.12 13.04 1.51
N THR A 46 -4.04 13.84 2.04
CA THR A 46 -5.11 14.47 1.25
C THR A 46 -4.55 15.45 0.23
N VAL A 47 -3.51 16.19 0.60
CA VAL A 47 -2.90 17.24 -0.23
C VAL A 47 -2.22 16.63 -1.46
N ASP A 48 -1.46 15.54 -1.28
CA ASP A 48 -0.83 14.82 -2.40
C ASP A 48 -1.89 14.19 -3.31
N ILE A 49 -2.93 13.56 -2.73
CA ILE A 49 -4.04 12.96 -3.49
C ILE A 49 -4.72 14.01 -4.35
N GLU A 50 -5.05 15.18 -3.80
CA GLU A 50 -5.68 16.27 -4.55
C GLU A 50 -4.79 16.81 -5.68
N ALA A 51 -3.48 16.95 -5.43
CA ALA A 51 -2.52 17.37 -6.44
C ALA A 51 -2.41 16.33 -7.58
N ILE A 52 -2.36 15.04 -7.23
CA ILE A 52 -2.30 13.93 -8.19
C ILE A 52 -3.60 13.87 -9.02
N LYS A 53 -4.77 13.99 -8.40
CA LYS A 53 -6.07 13.99 -9.12
C LYS A 53 -6.19 15.10 -10.16
N LYS A 54 -5.55 16.25 -9.93
CA LYS A 54 -5.49 17.34 -10.92
C LYS A 54 -4.58 17.02 -12.11
N LYS A 55 -3.66 16.08 -11.97
CA LYS A 55 -2.63 15.74 -12.97
C LYS A 55 -2.98 14.49 -13.78
N VAL A 56 -3.58 13.47 -13.15
CA VAL A 56 -3.86 12.18 -13.79
C VAL A 56 -5.29 11.70 -13.46
N ASP A 57 -5.89 11.01 -14.42
CA ASP A 57 -7.21 10.38 -14.30
C ASP A 57 -7.12 8.88 -13.98
N LEU A 58 -6.13 8.48 -13.20
CA LEU A 58 -5.92 7.09 -12.79
C LEU A 58 -6.63 6.81 -11.45
N PRO A 59 -7.10 5.57 -11.23
CA PRO A 59 -7.55 5.14 -9.92
C PRO A 59 -6.48 5.38 -8.84
N ILE A 60 -6.90 5.86 -7.68
CA ILE A 60 -6.00 6.15 -6.56
C ILE A 60 -6.34 5.28 -5.36
N ILE A 61 -5.31 4.59 -4.83
CA ILE A 61 -5.32 4.00 -3.50
C ILE A 61 -4.78 5.06 -2.54
N GLY A 62 -5.65 5.63 -1.71
CA GLY A 62 -5.28 6.65 -0.73
C GLY A 62 -4.98 6.07 0.63
N ILE A 63 -3.98 6.65 1.29
CA ILE A 63 -3.66 6.42 2.70
C ILE A 63 -3.35 7.75 3.38
N ILE A 64 -3.39 7.74 4.70
CA ILE A 64 -2.77 8.78 5.52
C ILE A 64 -1.88 8.09 6.53
N LYS A 65 -0.56 8.31 6.41
CA LYS A 65 0.39 7.84 7.41
C LYS A 65 0.45 8.83 8.56
N LYS A 66 0.21 8.33 9.75
CA LYS A 66 0.24 9.13 10.96
C LYS A 66 0.61 8.28 12.17
N ASP A 67 1.59 8.73 12.90
CA ASP A 67 2.01 8.09 14.14
C ASP A 67 1.15 8.59 15.30
N TYR A 68 0.79 7.67 16.19
CA TYR A 68 0.08 7.93 17.43
C TYR A 68 0.84 7.27 18.59
N GLU A 69 0.95 7.98 19.69
CA GLU A 69 1.57 7.45 20.91
C GLU A 69 0.87 6.16 21.36
N GLY A 70 1.66 5.14 21.68
CA GLY A 70 1.15 3.84 22.14
C GLY A 70 0.59 2.93 21.05
N SER A 71 0.79 3.23 19.77
CA SER A 71 0.34 2.38 18.66
C SER A 71 1.40 2.27 17.57
N ASP A 72 1.64 1.02 17.11
CA ASP A 72 2.52 0.73 15.95
C ASP A 72 1.75 0.79 14.61
N VAL A 73 0.44 1.00 14.65
CA VAL A 73 -0.38 1.15 13.45
C VAL A 73 -0.29 2.58 12.96
N TYR A 74 0.23 2.77 11.74
CA TYR A 74 0.47 4.10 11.16
C TYR A 74 -0.19 4.32 9.79
N ILE A 75 -0.67 3.27 9.11
CA ILE A 75 -1.37 3.41 7.82
C ILE A 75 -2.86 3.59 8.09
N THR A 76 -3.38 4.77 7.85
CA THR A 76 -4.79 5.14 8.04
C THR A 76 -5.31 4.61 9.40
N PRO A 77 -4.70 5.07 10.52
CA PRO A 77 -4.82 4.40 11.80
C PRO A 77 -6.16 4.58 12.50
N THR A 78 -6.92 5.65 12.20
CA THR A 78 -8.20 5.93 12.88
C THR A 78 -9.32 6.26 11.88
N GLU A 79 -10.57 6.33 12.36
CA GLU A 79 -11.71 6.76 11.56
C GLU A 79 -11.56 8.19 11.02
N LYS A 80 -10.79 9.04 11.71
CA LYS A 80 -10.51 10.40 11.27
C LYS A 80 -9.78 10.42 9.93
N GLU A 81 -8.70 9.64 9.79
CA GLU A 81 -7.95 9.54 8.54
C GLU A 81 -8.81 8.93 7.42
N VAL A 82 -9.68 7.97 7.74
CA VAL A 82 -10.65 7.43 6.77
C VAL A 82 -11.61 8.52 6.29
N GLU A 83 -12.16 9.33 7.19
CA GLU A 83 -13.07 10.42 6.84
C GLU A 83 -12.39 11.49 5.97
N GLU A 84 -11.14 11.85 6.30
CA GLU A 84 -10.33 12.77 5.50
C GLU A 84 -10.12 12.24 4.07
N LEU A 85 -9.81 10.94 3.92
CA LEU A 85 -9.65 10.29 2.61
C LEU A 85 -10.97 10.23 1.82
N VAL A 86 -12.08 9.89 2.46
CA VAL A 86 -13.40 9.87 1.80
C VAL A 86 -13.73 11.24 1.22
N ARG A 87 -13.42 12.34 1.91
CA ARG A 87 -13.66 13.71 1.42
C ARG A 87 -12.86 14.04 0.15
N THR A 88 -11.73 13.41 -0.09
CA THR A 88 -10.97 13.59 -1.34
C THR A 88 -11.62 12.89 -2.52
N GLY A 89 -12.58 11.99 -2.28
CA GLY A 89 -13.17 11.15 -3.31
C GLY A 89 -12.16 10.18 -3.94
N VAL A 90 -11.25 9.64 -3.13
CA VAL A 90 -10.30 8.61 -3.56
C VAL A 90 -11.01 7.29 -3.89
N ASP A 91 -10.52 6.53 -4.88
CA ASP A 91 -11.21 5.33 -5.36
C ASP A 91 -11.17 4.19 -4.33
N ILE A 92 -10.02 4.00 -3.69
CA ILE A 92 -9.76 2.92 -2.74
C ILE A 92 -9.06 3.53 -1.52
N ILE A 93 -9.48 3.15 -0.32
CA ILE A 93 -8.80 3.50 0.91
C ILE A 93 -8.07 2.27 1.43
N ALA A 94 -6.75 2.36 1.60
CA ALA A 94 -5.99 1.31 2.26
C ALA A 94 -5.85 1.59 3.76
N VAL A 95 -6.04 0.54 4.55
CA VAL A 95 -5.97 0.58 6.01
C VAL A 95 -5.06 -0.54 6.52
N ASP A 96 -4.28 -0.28 7.54
CA ASP A 96 -3.55 -1.33 8.26
C ASP A 96 -4.57 -2.34 8.82
N ALA A 97 -4.43 -3.59 8.45
CA ALA A 97 -5.31 -4.68 8.88
C ALA A 97 -4.55 -5.74 9.69
N THR A 98 -3.42 -5.36 10.26
CA THR A 98 -2.63 -6.22 11.13
C THR A 98 -3.31 -6.43 12.48
N LYS A 99 -2.86 -7.46 13.21
CA LYS A 99 -3.34 -7.73 14.59
C LYS A 99 -2.83 -6.74 15.65
N ARG A 100 -2.02 -5.73 15.24
CA ARG A 100 -1.52 -4.70 16.15
C ARG A 100 -2.66 -3.80 16.62
N MET A 101 -2.54 -3.31 17.86
CA MET A 101 -3.54 -2.42 18.43
C MET A 101 -3.46 -1.03 17.79
N ARG A 102 -4.60 -0.53 17.36
CA ARG A 102 -4.77 0.85 16.88
C ARG A 102 -4.79 1.85 18.03
N PRO A 103 -4.63 3.14 17.75
CA PRO A 103 -4.80 4.19 18.75
C PRO A 103 -6.11 4.00 19.54
N GLY A 104 -6.04 4.19 20.86
CA GLY A 104 -7.18 3.95 21.75
C GLY A 104 -7.43 2.47 22.08
N ASN A 105 -6.45 1.59 21.82
CA ASN A 105 -6.56 0.14 22.05
C ASN A 105 -7.69 -0.54 21.25
N ILE A 106 -8.00 -0.01 20.06
CA ILE A 106 -9.04 -0.55 19.19
C ILE A 106 -8.43 -1.65 18.32
N ILE A 107 -9.09 -2.80 18.21
CA ILE A 107 -8.71 -3.89 17.30
C ILE A 107 -9.22 -3.59 15.88
N PHE A 108 -8.57 -4.19 14.87
CA PHE A 108 -8.94 -4.01 13.47
C PHE A 108 -10.42 -4.33 13.20
N GLU A 109 -10.96 -5.39 13.80
CA GLU A 109 -12.34 -5.82 13.58
C GLU A 109 -13.36 -4.75 13.99
N GLU A 110 -13.18 -4.15 15.16
CA GLU A 110 -14.06 -3.09 15.66
C GLU A 110 -13.98 -1.85 14.77
N PHE A 111 -12.77 -1.38 14.50
CA PHE A 111 -12.51 -0.26 13.60
C PHE A 111 -13.14 -0.49 12.21
N PHE A 112 -12.92 -1.67 11.61
CA PHE A 112 -13.38 -1.92 10.26
C PHE A 112 -14.90 -2.04 10.16
N LYS A 113 -15.56 -2.64 11.13
CA LYS A 113 -17.03 -2.67 11.20
C LYS A 113 -17.62 -1.26 11.20
N ASN A 114 -17.04 -0.35 11.97
CA ASN A 114 -17.49 1.03 12.06
C ASN A 114 -17.34 1.76 10.70
N ILE A 115 -16.15 1.73 10.10
CA ILE A 115 -15.93 2.43 8.82
C ILE A 115 -16.71 1.79 7.67
N ARG A 116 -16.87 0.47 7.63
CA ARG A 116 -17.67 -0.20 6.61
C ARG A 116 -19.15 0.15 6.74
N SER A 117 -19.68 0.23 7.96
CA SER A 117 -21.06 0.68 8.20
C SER A 117 -21.27 2.13 7.76
N LYS A 118 -20.32 3.01 8.07
CA LYS A 118 -20.39 4.45 7.75
C LYS A 118 -20.20 4.71 6.25
N TYR A 119 -19.39 3.91 5.57
CA TYR A 119 -19.02 4.07 4.15
C TYR A 119 -19.23 2.78 3.35
N PRO A 120 -20.48 2.31 3.17
CA PRO A 120 -20.78 1.00 2.59
C PRO A 120 -20.32 0.85 1.13
N ASN A 121 -20.27 1.96 0.37
CA ASN A 121 -19.89 1.97 -1.05
C ASN A 121 -18.40 2.26 -1.29
N GLN A 122 -17.64 2.64 -0.25
CA GLN A 122 -16.21 2.88 -0.38
C GLN A 122 -15.46 1.57 -0.54
N LEU A 123 -14.54 1.50 -1.52
CA LEU A 123 -13.66 0.35 -1.64
C LEU A 123 -12.53 0.44 -0.61
N PHE A 124 -12.30 -0.66 0.10
CA PHE A 124 -11.24 -0.78 1.09
C PHE A 124 -10.24 -1.87 0.72
N MET A 125 -8.96 -1.55 0.87
CA MET A 125 -7.84 -2.46 0.79
C MET A 125 -7.29 -2.69 2.20
N ALA A 126 -7.12 -3.96 2.56
CA ALA A 126 -6.50 -4.35 3.82
C ALA A 126 -4.99 -4.54 3.62
N ASP A 127 -4.17 -3.70 4.24
CA ASP A 127 -2.72 -3.89 4.32
C ASP A 127 -2.40 -4.91 5.41
N THR A 128 -2.02 -6.12 5.01
CA THR A 128 -1.85 -7.28 5.89
C THR A 128 -0.42 -7.78 5.90
N SER A 129 -0.06 -8.53 6.94
CA SER A 129 1.26 -9.12 7.10
C SER A 129 1.28 -10.65 7.08
N CYS A 130 0.14 -11.30 7.35
CA CYS A 130 0.02 -12.75 7.37
C CYS A 130 -1.36 -13.22 6.90
N PHE A 131 -1.49 -14.53 6.69
CA PHE A 131 -2.68 -15.14 6.10
C PHE A 131 -3.94 -14.95 6.96
N GLU A 132 -3.83 -15.07 8.26
CA GLU A 132 -4.95 -14.96 9.20
C GLU A 132 -5.56 -13.55 9.19
N GLU A 133 -4.72 -12.53 9.06
CA GLU A 133 -5.16 -11.14 8.94
C GLU A 133 -5.94 -10.91 7.63
N GLY A 134 -5.44 -11.43 6.51
CA GLY A 134 -6.13 -11.32 5.23
C GLY A 134 -7.46 -12.07 5.22
N LYS A 135 -7.51 -13.28 5.78
CA LYS A 135 -8.74 -14.05 5.94
C LYS A 135 -9.77 -13.25 6.74
N LYS A 136 -9.36 -12.71 7.89
CA LYS A 136 -10.25 -11.91 8.74
C LYS A 136 -10.71 -10.62 8.05
N ALA A 137 -9.83 -9.93 7.35
CA ALA A 137 -10.19 -8.72 6.61
C ALA A 137 -11.21 -9.00 5.50
N LEU A 138 -11.06 -10.10 4.79
CA LEU A 138 -12.01 -10.52 3.74
C LEU A 138 -13.37 -10.89 4.33
N GLU A 139 -13.41 -11.63 5.46
CA GLU A 139 -14.65 -11.96 6.19
C GLU A 139 -15.41 -10.71 6.66
N LEU A 140 -14.67 -9.65 7.01
CA LEU A 140 -15.24 -8.37 7.40
C LEU A 140 -15.70 -7.50 6.22
N GLY A 141 -15.39 -7.93 4.98
CA GLY A 141 -15.84 -7.27 3.76
C GLY A 141 -14.83 -6.29 3.16
N CYS A 142 -13.52 -6.47 3.39
CA CYS A 142 -12.50 -5.76 2.59
C CYS A 142 -12.56 -6.21 1.13
N ASP A 143 -12.35 -5.27 0.20
CA ASP A 143 -12.48 -5.51 -1.24
C ASP A 143 -11.20 -6.06 -1.88
N LEU A 144 -10.04 -5.72 -1.29
CA LEU A 144 -8.70 -6.13 -1.71
C LEU A 144 -7.84 -6.50 -0.50
N LEU A 145 -6.92 -7.45 -0.71
CA LEU A 145 -5.89 -7.82 0.26
C LEU A 145 -4.52 -7.42 -0.26
N GLY A 146 -3.78 -6.62 0.50
CA GLY A 146 -2.41 -6.22 0.22
C GLY A 146 -1.42 -6.99 1.09
N THR A 147 -0.26 -7.36 0.53
CA THR A 147 0.86 -7.97 1.27
C THR A 147 1.79 -6.92 1.87
N THR A 148 1.35 -5.68 1.93
CA THR A 148 2.10 -4.46 2.26
C THR A 148 2.87 -4.56 3.58
N MET A 149 2.26 -5.18 4.60
CA MET A 149 2.84 -5.25 5.94
C MET A 149 3.65 -6.52 6.20
N CYS A 150 3.73 -7.46 5.24
CA CYS A 150 4.56 -8.65 5.38
C CYS A 150 6.05 -8.25 5.47
N GLY A 151 6.72 -8.75 6.49
CA GLY A 151 8.10 -8.37 6.82
C GLY A 151 8.26 -7.08 7.64
N TYR A 152 7.17 -6.32 7.83
CA TYR A 152 7.18 -5.04 8.56
C TYR A 152 6.49 -5.09 9.95
N THR A 153 6.11 -6.27 10.39
CA THR A 153 5.63 -6.51 11.76
C THR A 153 6.64 -7.39 12.51
N GLU A 154 6.71 -7.28 13.85
CA GLU A 154 7.65 -8.08 14.64
C GLU A 154 7.49 -9.59 14.39
N TYR A 155 6.26 -10.06 14.20
CA TYR A 155 5.95 -11.47 13.99
C TYR A 155 6.08 -11.96 12.54
N THR A 156 6.38 -11.06 11.58
CA THR A 156 6.70 -11.41 10.19
C THR A 156 8.08 -10.94 9.77
N LYS A 157 8.86 -10.41 10.72
CA LYS A 157 10.24 -9.97 10.48
C LYS A 157 11.10 -11.11 9.91
N GLY A 158 11.83 -10.79 8.85
CA GLY A 158 12.67 -11.80 8.17
C GLY A 158 11.94 -12.63 7.11
N HIS A 159 10.63 -12.40 6.88
CA HIS A 159 9.91 -13.03 5.78
C HIS A 159 10.53 -12.63 4.43
N SER A 160 10.64 -13.59 3.51
CA SER A 160 11.13 -13.33 2.15
C SER A 160 10.21 -12.40 1.38
N LEU A 161 10.77 -11.38 0.73
CA LEU A 161 10.00 -10.40 -0.05
C LEU A 161 10.42 -10.41 -1.53
N PRO A 162 9.48 -10.23 -2.46
CA PRO A 162 8.03 -10.14 -2.24
C PRO A 162 7.46 -11.44 -1.66
N ALA A 163 6.39 -11.32 -0.86
CA ALA A 163 5.75 -12.43 -0.15
C ALA A 163 4.93 -13.32 -1.10
N LEU A 164 5.61 -14.08 -1.97
CA LEU A 164 4.98 -14.86 -3.06
C LEU A 164 4.05 -15.96 -2.52
N ASP A 165 4.44 -16.60 -1.44
CA ASP A 165 3.64 -17.62 -0.75
C ASP A 165 2.33 -17.05 -0.19
N LEU A 166 2.38 -15.85 0.40
CA LEU A 166 1.20 -15.17 0.92
C LEU A 166 0.26 -14.75 -0.21
N ILE A 167 0.82 -14.22 -1.33
CA ILE A 167 0.04 -13.89 -2.54
C ILE A 167 -0.67 -15.15 -3.06
N GLU A 168 0.04 -16.27 -3.17
CA GLU A 168 -0.49 -17.53 -3.67
C GLU A 168 -1.63 -18.04 -2.77
N ARG A 169 -1.43 -18.05 -1.46
CA ARG A 169 -2.45 -18.48 -0.50
C ARG A 169 -3.70 -17.59 -0.54
N TYR A 170 -3.53 -16.27 -0.58
CA TYR A 170 -4.68 -15.35 -0.72
C TYR A 170 -5.45 -15.58 -2.01
N SER A 171 -4.74 -15.80 -3.11
CA SER A 171 -5.36 -16.03 -4.42
C SER A 171 -6.08 -17.39 -4.49
N LYS A 172 -5.42 -18.48 -4.06
CA LYS A 172 -5.93 -19.84 -4.21
C LYS A 172 -6.93 -20.23 -3.12
N GLU A 173 -6.59 -19.97 -1.85
CA GLU A 173 -7.39 -20.41 -0.71
C GLU A 173 -8.57 -19.46 -0.43
N LEU A 174 -8.36 -18.14 -0.53
CA LEU A 174 -9.39 -17.15 -0.25
C LEU A 174 -10.09 -16.61 -1.50
N ARG A 175 -9.55 -16.88 -2.69
CA ARG A 175 -10.03 -16.31 -3.97
C ARG A 175 -10.10 -14.79 -3.93
N ALA A 176 -9.20 -14.16 -3.17
CA ALA A 176 -9.15 -12.73 -2.96
C ALA A 176 -8.56 -12.00 -4.17
N ARG A 177 -8.88 -10.70 -4.30
CA ARG A 177 -8.17 -9.80 -5.21
C ARG A 177 -6.92 -9.31 -4.50
N VAL A 178 -5.77 -9.88 -4.84
CA VAL A 178 -4.51 -9.63 -4.15
C VAL A 178 -3.76 -8.47 -4.79
N VAL A 179 -3.35 -7.53 -3.97
CA VAL A 179 -2.41 -6.46 -4.33
C VAL A 179 -1.03 -6.86 -3.82
N ALA A 180 -0.15 -7.26 -4.73
CA ALA A 180 1.23 -7.57 -4.39
C ALA A 180 1.99 -6.28 -4.08
N GLU A 181 2.35 -6.05 -2.84
CA GLU A 181 3.11 -4.87 -2.40
C GLU A 181 4.15 -5.27 -1.36
N GLY A 182 5.34 -4.70 -1.48
CA GLY A 182 6.47 -4.96 -0.59
C GLY A 182 7.58 -5.79 -1.25
N GLY A 183 8.81 -5.24 -1.25
CA GLY A 183 10.00 -5.95 -1.69
C GLY A 183 10.16 -6.21 -3.19
N ILE A 184 9.38 -5.58 -4.05
CA ILE A 184 9.53 -5.66 -5.51
C ILE A 184 10.57 -4.63 -5.96
N TRP A 185 11.74 -5.11 -6.39
CA TRP A 185 12.88 -4.29 -6.79
C TRP A 185 13.25 -4.42 -8.27
N VAL A 186 12.86 -5.53 -8.90
CA VAL A 186 13.17 -5.84 -10.30
C VAL A 186 11.93 -6.40 -11.00
N PRO A 187 11.85 -6.28 -12.34
CA PRO A 187 10.69 -6.76 -13.11
C PRO A 187 10.40 -8.25 -12.92
N GLU A 188 11.42 -9.07 -12.74
CA GLU A 188 11.28 -10.52 -12.54
C GLU A 188 10.51 -10.87 -11.25
N GLN A 189 10.68 -10.06 -10.19
CA GLN A 189 9.89 -10.20 -8.96
C GLN A 189 8.43 -9.80 -9.17
N LEU A 190 8.18 -8.79 -9.99
CA LEU A 190 6.82 -8.40 -10.37
C LEU A 190 6.13 -9.53 -11.16
N GLU A 191 6.83 -10.11 -12.15
CA GLU A 191 6.31 -11.27 -12.89
C GLU A 191 6.02 -12.47 -11.97
N ALA A 192 6.92 -12.75 -11.01
CA ALA A 192 6.71 -13.81 -10.03
C ALA A 192 5.46 -13.57 -9.18
N ALA A 193 5.22 -12.31 -8.74
CA ALA A 193 4.01 -11.96 -7.99
C ALA A 193 2.73 -12.22 -8.82
N TYR A 194 2.74 -11.91 -10.11
CA TYR A 194 1.60 -12.21 -10.99
C TYR A 194 1.43 -13.72 -11.22
N LYS A 195 2.51 -14.47 -11.39
CA LYS A 195 2.47 -15.94 -11.49
C LYS A 195 1.93 -16.58 -10.20
N SER A 196 2.16 -15.98 -9.04
CA SER A 196 1.58 -16.40 -7.75
C SER A 196 0.11 -16.00 -7.58
N GLY A 197 -0.49 -15.26 -8.52
CA GLY A 197 -1.91 -14.95 -8.52
C GLY A 197 -2.28 -13.53 -8.09
N ALA A 198 -1.35 -12.58 -8.13
CA ALA A 198 -1.67 -11.18 -7.87
C ALA A 198 -2.72 -10.65 -8.88
N TYR A 199 -3.70 -9.92 -8.37
CA TYR A 199 -4.71 -9.21 -9.17
C TYR A 199 -4.13 -7.92 -9.76
N THR A 200 -3.30 -7.24 -9.00
CA THR A 200 -2.52 -6.05 -9.35
C THR A 200 -1.30 -5.96 -8.43
N ALA A 201 -0.36 -5.10 -8.74
CA ALA A 201 0.81 -4.90 -7.91
C ALA A 201 1.10 -3.42 -7.68
N VAL A 202 1.67 -3.10 -6.53
CA VAL A 202 2.16 -1.77 -6.16
C VAL A 202 3.69 -1.79 -6.06
N VAL A 203 4.34 -0.90 -6.81
CA VAL A 203 5.79 -0.69 -6.73
C VAL A 203 6.06 0.75 -6.32
N GLY A 204 6.87 0.93 -5.30
CA GLY A 204 7.18 2.24 -4.74
C GLY A 204 8.66 2.61 -4.85
N THR A 205 9.45 2.19 -3.89
CA THR A 205 10.81 2.68 -3.63
C THR A 205 11.71 2.69 -4.88
N VAL A 206 11.69 1.63 -5.67
CA VAL A 206 12.54 1.50 -6.86
C VAL A 206 12.16 2.47 -7.99
N ILE A 207 10.97 3.05 -7.95
CA ILE A 207 10.48 4.01 -8.96
C ILE A 207 10.52 5.44 -8.44
N THR A 208 10.10 5.67 -7.19
CA THR A 208 9.78 7.02 -6.69
C THR A 208 10.68 7.52 -5.58
N ARG A 209 11.68 6.74 -5.13
CA ARG A 209 12.58 7.14 -4.03
C ARG A 209 14.05 7.14 -4.47
N PRO A 210 14.50 8.17 -5.21
CA PRO A 210 15.89 8.27 -5.68
C PRO A 210 16.92 8.18 -4.56
N ARG A 211 16.64 8.75 -3.37
CA ARG A 211 17.50 8.64 -2.19
C ARG A 211 17.79 7.19 -1.81
N ASP A 212 16.77 6.35 -1.76
CA ASP A 212 16.91 4.95 -1.32
C ASP A 212 17.53 4.09 -2.44
N ILE A 213 17.22 4.40 -3.70
CA ILE A 213 17.86 3.77 -4.86
C ILE A 213 19.37 4.10 -4.86
N THR A 214 19.73 5.39 -4.73
CA THR A 214 21.13 5.84 -4.66
C THR A 214 21.88 5.14 -3.52
N ARG A 215 21.27 5.09 -2.32
CA ARG A 215 21.86 4.40 -1.16
C ARG A 215 22.16 2.93 -1.46
N ARG A 216 21.28 2.24 -2.18
CA ARG A 216 21.48 0.83 -2.57
C ARG A 216 22.71 0.69 -3.45
N PHE A 217 22.90 1.55 -4.45
CA PHE A 217 24.08 1.52 -5.32
C PHE A 217 25.36 1.87 -4.56
N VAL A 218 25.33 2.90 -3.72
CA VAL A 218 26.49 3.27 -2.88
C VAL A 218 26.89 2.13 -1.93
N ASN A 219 25.93 1.45 -1.33
CA ASN A 219 26.24 0.33 -0.43
C ASN A 219 26.87 -0.85 -1.17
N ALA A 220 26.50 -1.09 -2.42
CA ALA A 220 27.13 -2.14 -3.22
C ALA A 220 28.63 -1.85 -3.51
N LEU A 221 29.04 -0.58 -3.56
CA LEU A 221 30.47 -0.24 -3.72
C LEU A 221 31.26 -0.51 -2.44
N LYS A 222 30.65 -0.31 -1.25
CA LYS A 222 31.35 -0.53 0.03
C LYS A 222 31.73 -2.00 0.26
N THR A 223 31.02 -2.94 -0.34
CA THR A 223 31.33 -4.37 -0.23
C THR A 223 32.47 -4.82 -1.17
N LEU A 224 33.00 -3.91 -2.00
CA LEU A 224 34.16 -4.19 -2.85
C LEU A 224 35.49 -3.86 -2.13
N ASP A 225 35.44 -3.11 -1.03
CA ASP A 225 36.60 -2.68 -0.25
C ASP A 225 36.89 -3.64 0.95
N GLU A 226 36.09 -4.70 1.11
CA GLU A 226 36.23 -5.82 2.07
C GLU A 226 36.72 -7.08 1.37
#